data_8ea7fca05f9f58b5db4eeedd745cfdfa
#
_entry.id   8ea7fca05f9f58b5db4eeedd745cfdfa
#
_cell.length_a   1.000
_cell.length_b   1.000
_cell.length_c   1.000
_cell.angle_alpha   90.00
_cell.angle_beta   90.00
_cell.angle_gamma   90.00
#
_symmetry.space_group_name_H-M   'P 1'
#
loop_
_entity.id
_entity.type
_entity.pdbx_description
1 polymer ?
#
loop_
_entity_poly.entity_id
_entity_poly.type
_entity_poly.pdbx_seq_one_letter_code
_entity_poly.pdbx_strand_id
1 'polypeptide(L)'
;MSMPKNEKEIARQLKETIAAKKMEDGYKALFYAFIDEYVALEEANESISEQYTSLSKKLRAKQQALYENNLLEDRVSNNELRKVIDLTAEVSKLKEAITFNEALRDKIFDILLKNIQDFDIKGR
;
A
#
# COMPACT_ATOMS: atom_id res chain seq x y z
N MET A 1 10.86 9.71 6.39
CA MET A 1 11.29 9.64 5.93
C MET A 1 11.69 8.58 5.26
N SER A 2 12.17 8.10 4.83
CA SER A 2 12.66 7.20 4.06
C SER A 2 12.27 5.83 4.15
N MET A 3 11.03 5.51 4.32
CA MET A 3 10.51 4.15 4.37
C MET A 3 10.84 3.34 3.11
N PRO A 4 10.76 3.94 1.91
CA PRO A 4 11.07 3.17 0.70
C PRO A 4 12.47 2.58 0.70
N LYS A 5 13.37 3.29 1.31
CA LYS A 5 14.75 2.84 1.39
C LYS A 5 14.87 1.59 2.24
N ASN A 6 14.11 1.55 3.35
CA ASN A 6 14.11 0.38 4.24
C ASN A 6 13.51 -0.84 3.56
N GLU A 7 12.47 -0.66 2.77
CA GLU A 7 11.82 -1.77 2.08
C GLU A 7 12.77 -2.42 1.07
N LYS A 8 13.49 -1.61 0.31
CA LYS A 8 14.45 -2.14 -0.66
C LYS A 8 15.60 -2.85 0.02
N GLU A 9 16.02 -2.34 1.15
CA GLU A 9 17.11 -2.94 1.92
C GLU A 9 16.67 -4.30 2.47
N ILE A 10 15.45 -4.38 3.00
CA ILE A 10 14.90 -5.64 3.49
C ILE A 10 14.83 -6.67 2.37
N ALA A 11 14.35 -6.23 1.19
CA ALA A 11 14.25 -7.12 0.04
C ALA A 11 15.62 -7.65 -0.37
N ARG A 12 16.62 -6.78 -0.39
CA ARG A 12 17.97 -7.18 -0.73
C ARG A 12 18.52 -8.21 0.26
N GLN A 13 18.31 -7.97 1.54
CA GLN A 13 18.77 -8.90 2.57
C GLN A 13 18.07 -10.25 2.46
N LEU A 14 16.77 -10.25 2.18
CA LEU A 14 16.04 -11.49 2.00
C LEU A 14 16.55 -12.27 0.79
N LYS A 15 16.82 -11.59 -0.31
CA LYS A 15 17.34 -12.25 -1.50
C LYS A 15 18.72 -12.85 -1.23
N GLU A 16 19.56 -12.13 -0.51
CA GLU A 16 20.89 -12.65 -0.14
C GLU A 16 20.76 -13.88 0.75
N THR A 17 19.84 -13.85 1.69
CA THR A 17 19.60 -14.98 2.57
C THR A 17 19.15 -16.20 1.78
N ILE A 18 18.24 -16.02 0.85
CA ILE A 18 17.75 -17.12 0.02
C ILE A 18 18.84 -17.65 -0.89
N ALA A 19 19.65 -16.76 -1.46
CA ALA A 19 20.75 -17.17 -2.33
C ALA A 19 21.75 -18.07 -1.62
N ALA A 20 21.95 -17.83 -0.32
CA ALA A 20 22.91 -18.59 0.48
C ALA A 20 22.35 -19.93 0.94
N LYS A 21 21.06 -20.17 0.83
CA LYS A 21 20.47 -21.40 1.31
C LYS A 21 20.57 -22.52 0.29
N LYS A 22 20.63 -23.74 0.80
CA LYS A 22 20.63 -24.93 -0.05
C LYS A 22 19.20 -25.31 -0.38
N MET A 23 18.70 -24.83 -1.49
CA MET A 23 17.37 -25.20 -1.96
C MET A 23 17.37 -25.24 -3.47
N GLU A 24 16.38 -25.89 -4.03
CA GLU A 24 16.27 -26.02 -5.47
C GLU A 24 16.03 -24.66 -6.11
N ASP A 25 16.52 -24.51 -7.35
CA ASP A 25 16.40 -23.24 -8.07
C ASP A 25 14.95 -22.80 -8.24
N GLY A 26 14.03 -23.77 -8.39
CA GLY A 26 12.62 -23.44 -8.51
C GLY A 26 12.07 -22.75 -7.27
N TYR A 27 12.48 -23.21 -6.10
CA TYR A 27 12.05 -22.58 -4.86
C TYR A 27 12.66 -21.19 -4.72
N LYS A 28 13.93 -21.04 -5.09
CA LYS A 28 14.56 -19.72 -5.04
C LYS A 28 13.85 -18.74 -5.96
N ALA A 29 13.51 -19.19 -7.17
CA ALA A 29 12.79 -18.34 -8.12
C ALA A 29 11.43 -17.92 -7.56
N LEU A 30 10.72 -18.83 -6.91
CA LEU A 30 9.44 -18.54 -6.31
C LEU A 30 9.58 -17.49 -5.20
N PHE A 31 10.56 -17.67 -4.32
CA PHE A 31 10.77 -16.72 -3.23
C PHE A 31 11.22 -15.36 -3.74
N TYR A 32 12.05 -15.32 -4.79
CA TYR A 32 12.41 -14.05 -5.41
C TYR A 32 11.19 -13.35 -5.97
N ALA A 33 10.26 -14.10 -6.57
CA ALA A 33 9.03 -13.50 -7.09
C ALA A 33 8.19 -12.93 -5.96
N PHE A 34 8.10 -13.61 -4.83
CA PHE A 34 7.37 -13.09 -3.66
C PHE A 34 8.01 -11.81 -3.15
N ILE A 35 9.33 -11.75 -3.10
CA ILE A 35 10.04 -10.55 -2.65
C ILE A 35 9.79 -9.39 -3.60
N ASP A 36 9.84 -9.65 -4.90
CA ASP A 36 9.57 -8.63 -5.90
C ASP A 36 8.14 -8.10 -5.77
N GLU A 37 7.20 -8.99 -5.49
CA GLU A 37 5.81 -8.59 -5.29
C GLU A 37 5.66 -7.73 -4.04
N TYR A 38 6.36 -8.08 -2.98
CA TYR A 38 6.37 -7.30 -1.74
C TYR A 38 6.83 -5.86 -2.01
N VAL A 39 7.94 -5.73 -2.73
CA VAL A 39 8.47 -4.40 -3.07
C VAL A 39 7.49 -3.64 -3.97
N ALA A 40 6.91 -4.33 -4.95
CA ALA A 40 5.96 -3.69 -5.87
C ALA A 40 4.74 -3.16 -5.11
N LEU A 41 4.25 -3.93 -4.15
CA LEU A 41 3.11 -3.49 -3.33
C LEU A 41 3.45 -2.29 -2.48
N GLU A 42 4.66 -2.26 -1.93
CA GLU A 42 5.10 -1.11 -1.14
C GLU A 42 5.21 0.15 -2.00
N GLU A 43 5.79 0.01 -3.20
CA GLU A 43 5.91 1.14 -4.10
C GLU A 43 4.55 1.63 -4.60
N ALA A 44 3.66 0.69 -4.90
CA ALA A 44 2.30 1.05 -5.31
C ALA A 44 1.57 1.78 -4.19
N ASN A 45 1.70 1.30 -2.95
CA ASN A 45 1.05 1.94 -1.82
C ASN A 45 1.61 3.32 -1.52
N GLU A 46 2.90 3.51 -1.73
CA GLU A 46 3.48 4.84 -1.54
C GLU A 46 2.84 5.84 -2.50
N SER A 47 2.71 5.45 -3.77
CA SER A 47 2.09 6.31 -4.77
C SER A 47 0.61 6.55 -4.47
N ILE A 48 -0.12 5.50 -4.12
CA ILE A 48 -1.54 5.62 -3.80
C ILE A 48 -1.73 6.46 -2.55
N SER A 49 -0.86 6.32 -1.56
CA SER A 49 -0.94 7.11 -0.33
C SER A 49 -0.75 8.60 -0.59
N GLU A 50 0.14 8.95 -1.51
CA GLU A 50 0.31 10.33 -1.90
C GLU A 50 -0.95 10.89 -2.54
N GLN A 51 -1.56 10.12 -3.43
CA GLN A 51 -2.82 10.51 -4.05
C GLN A 51 -3.92 10.64 -3.01
N TYR A 52 -4.00 9.67 -2.10
CA TYR A 52 -4.99 9.68 -1.04
C TYR A 52 -4.86 10.93 -0.18
N THR A 53 -3.65 11.27 0.22
CA THR A 53 -3.40 12.45 1.04
C THR A 53 -3.82 13.72 0.30
N SER A 54 -3.45 13.84 -0.96
CA SER A 54 -3.76 15.00 -1.78
C SER A 54 -5.27 15.16 -1.97
N LEU A 55 -5.96 14.07 -2.33
CA LEU A 55 -7.41 14.12 -2.55
C LEU A 55 -8.18 14.30 -1.26
N SER A 56 -7.68 13.75 -0.16
CA SER A 56 -8.30 13.95 1.15
C SER A 56 -8.27 15.40 1.56
N LYS A 57 -7.17 16.09 1.26
CA LYS A 57 -7.07 17.52 1.54
C LYS A 57 -8.06 18.31 0.70
N LYS A 58 -8.18 17.96 -0.58
CA LYS A 58 -9.15 18.62 -1.46
C LYS A 58 -10.56 18.39 -0.99
N LEU A 59 -10.87 17.15 -0.59
CA LEU A 59 -12.20 16.82 -0.09
C LEU A 59 -12.53 17.65 1.15
N ARG A 60 -11.59 17.68 2.08
CA ARG A 60 -11.80 18.45 3.33
C ARG A 60 -12.02 19.92 3.03
N ALA A 61 -11.23 20.48 2.11
CA ALA A 61 -11.38 21.89 1.75
C ALA A 61 -12.74 22.17 1.12
N LYS A 62 -13.21 21.27 0.27
CA LYS A 62 -14.52 21.43 -0.35
C LYS A 62 -15.65 21.27 0.65
N GLN A 63 -15.52 20.33 1.55
CA GLN A 63 -16.51 20.14 2.61
C GLN A 63 -16.60 21.38 3.48
N GLN A 64 -15.45 21.94 3.85
CA GLN A 64 -15.41 23.14 4.66
C GLN A 64 -16.01 24.34 3.92
N ALA A 65 -15.70 24.47 2.63
CA ALA A 65 -16.27 25.56 1.82
C ALA A 65 -17.78 25.45 1.72
N LEU A 66 -18.30 24.23 1.53
CA LEU A 66 -19.73 24.01 1.50
C LEU A 66 -20.37 24.43 2.83
N TYR A 67 -19.76 24.00 3.91
CA TYR A 67 -20.26 24.29 5.23
C TYR A 67 -20.30 25.80 5.48
N GLU A 68 -19.21 26.50 5.19
CA GLU A 68 -19.10 27.94 5.46
C GLU A 68 -19.96 28.75 4.54
N ASN A 69 -19.98 28.41 3.25
CA ASN A 69 -20.71 29.21 2.27
C ASN A 69 -22.23 29.07 2.38
N ASN A 70 -22.69 27.97 2.98
CA ASN A 70 -24.12 27.70 3.04
C ASN A 70 -24.69 27.78 4.44
N LEU A 71 -23.93 28.35 5.37
CA LEU A 71 -24.39 28.53 6.74
C LEU A 71 -25.62 29.38 6.83
N LEU A 72 -25.72 30.40 5.99
CA LEU A 72 -26.82 31.37 6.04
C LEU A 72 -27.96 31.03 5.10
N GLU A 73 -27.66 30.32 4.02
CA GLU A 73 -28.63 30.07 2.97
C GLU A 73 -29.32 28.73 3.06
N ASP A 74 -28.72 27.82 3.80
CA ASP A 74 -29.33 26.50 3.97
C ASP A 74 -29.53 25.75 2.65
N ARG A 75 -28.81 26.13 1.63
CA ARG A 75 -28.91 25.53 0.30
C ARG A 75 -27.56 25.29 -0.31
N VAL A 76 -27.40 24.11 -0.86
CA VAL A 76 -26.16 23.72 -1.55
C VAL A 76 -26.54 23.37 -2.98
N SER A 77 -25.78 23.89 -3.95
CA SER A 77 -26.07 23.58 -5.35
C SER A 77 -25.77 22.09 -5.63
N ASN A 78 -26.57 21.53 -6.57
CA ASN A 78 -26.37 20.13 -6.96
C ASN A 78 -24.98 19.89 -7.54
N ASN A 79 -24.46 20.88 -8.21
CA ASN A 79 -23.13 20.81 -8.81
C ASN A 79 -22.05 20.64 -7.74
N GLU A 80 -22.15 21.43 -6.69
CA GLU A 80 -21.19 21.36 -5.60
C GLU A 80 -21.31 20.03 -4.85
N LEU A 81 -22.53 19.58 -4.60
CA LEU A 81 -22.77 18.30 -3.96
C LEU A 81 -22.18 17.16 -4.79
N ARG A 82 -22.35 17.21 -6.12
CA ARG A 82 -21.83 16.18 -7.00
C ARG A 82 -20.30 16.11 -6.90
N LYS A 83 -19.65 17.26 -6.86
CA LYS A 83 -18.19 17.31 -6.75
C LYS A 83 -17.71 16.66 -5.45
N VAL A 84 -18.41 16.93 -4.36
CA VAL A 84 -18.04 16.34 -3.07
C VAL A 84 -18.30 14.82 -3.08
N ILE A 85 -19.42 14.40 -3.66
CA ILE A 85 -19.74 12.99 -3.77
C ILE A 85 -18.67 12.25 -4.57
N ASP A 86 -18.27 12.81 -5.70
CA ASP A 86 -17.26 12.18 -6.56
C ASP A 86 -15.92 12.10 -5.86
N LEU A 87 -15.50 13.16 -5.17
CA LEU A 87 -14.25 13.13 -4.41
C LEU A 87 -14.30 12.13 -3.28
N THR A 88 -15.43 12.05 -2.59
CA THR A 88 -15.60 11.08 -1.51
C THR A 88 -15.43 9.64 -2.04
N ALA A 89 -16.02 9.36 -3.19
CA ALA A 89 -15.91 8.05 -3.80
C ALA A 89 -14.47 7.72 -4.18
N GLU A 90 -13.75 8.70 -4.75
CA GLU A 90 -12.36 8.49 -5.12
C GLU A 90 -11.48 8.25 -3.90
N VAL A 91 -11.66 9.04 -2.86
CA VAL A 91 -10.89 8.89 -1.62
C VAL A 91 -11.13 7.52 -1.01
N SER A 92 -12.39 7.07 -1.00
CA SER A 92 -12.74 5.75 -0.47
C SER A 92 -12.07 4.63 -1.26
N LYS A 93 -12.04 4.74 -2.58
CA LYS A 93 -11.40 3.73 -3.42
C LYS A 93 -9.90 3.63 -3.14
N LEU A 94 -9.25 4.78 -2.98
CA LEU A 94 -7.83 4.80 -2.68
C LEU A 94 -7.56 4.17 -1.32
N LYS A 95 -8.39 4.48 -0.34
CA LYS A 95 -8.23 3.91 0.99
C LYS A 95 -8.39 2.38 0.96
N GLU A 96 -9.38 1.89 0.22
CA GLU A 96 -9.59 0.46 0.08
C GLU A 96 -8.39 -0.21 -0.60
N ALA A 97 -7.84 0.43 -1.62
CA ALA A 97 -6.69 -0.12 -2.32
C ALA A 97 -5.47 -0.20 -1.39
N ILE A 98 -5.25 0.83 -0.58
CA ILE A 98 -4.15 0.83 0.37
C ILE A 98 -4.31 -0.32 1.37
N THR A 99 -5.51 -0.45 1.93
CA THR A 99 -5.80 -1.49 2.92
C THR A 99 -5.60 -2.88 2.33
N PHE A 100 -6.10 -3.10 1.11
CA PHE A 100 -5.94 -4.38 0.45
C PHE A 100 -4.45 -4.70 0.21
N ASN A 101 -3.71 -3.72 -0.29
CA ASN A 101 -2.29 -3.93 -0.60
C ASN A 101 -1.48 -4.18 0.67
N GLU A 102 -1.82 -3.50 1.77
CA GLU A 102 -1.14 -3.73 3.04
C GLU A 102 -1.39 -5.14 3.55
N ALA A 103 -2.63 -5.60 3.46
CA ALA A 103 -2.97 -6.95 3.93
C ALA A 103 -2.25 -8.01 3.08
N LEU A 104 -2.21 -7.81 1.76
CA LEU A 104 -1.53 -8.72 0.87
C LEU A 104 -0.02 -8.72 1.11
N ARG A 105 0.55 -7.53 1.26
CA ARG A 105 1.97 -7.39 1.55
C ARG A 105 2.35 -8.13 2.83
N ASP A 106 1.56 -7.94 3.89
CA ASP A 106 1.85 -8.58 5.16
C ASP A 106 1.75 -10.10 5.05
N LYS A 107 0.80 -10.59 4.27
CA LYS A 107 0.65 -12.03 4.07
C LYS A 107 1.84 -12.61 3.31
N ILE A 108 2.30 -11.91 2.28
CA ILE A 108 3.46 -12.35 1.52
C ILE A 108 4.69 -12.40 2.42
N PHE A 109 4.87 -11.38 3.24
CA PHE A 109 6.01 -11.32 4.15
C PHE A 109 5.97 -12.48 5.15
N ASP A 110 4.80 -12.77 5.71
CA ASP A 110 4.63 -13.91 6.63
C ASP A 110 5.01 -15.22 5.97
N ILE A 111 4.54 -15.43 4.74
CA ILE A 111 4.85 -16.64 4.00
C ILE A 111 6.35 -16.77 3.77
N LEU A 112 6.99 -15.66 3.39
CA LEU A 112 8.43 -15.65 3.17
C LEU A 112 9.18 -16.02 4.44
N LEU A 113 8.85 -15.39 5.55
CA LEU A 113 9.57 -15.63 6.80
C LEU A 113 9.40 -17.08 7.27
N LYS A 114 8.19 -17.60 7.22
CA LYS A 114 7.94 -18.96 7.66
C LYS A 114 8.70 -19.98 6.82
N ASN A 115 8.68 -19.79 5.51
CA ASN A 115 9.36 -20.73 4.64
C ASN A 115 10.87 -20.64 4.73
N ILE A 116 11.40 -19.43 4.89
CA ILE A 116 12.83 -19.25 5.09
C ILE A 116 13.29 -19.94 6.37
N GLN A 117 12.50 -19.78 7.45
CA GLN A 117 12.83 -20.43 8.72
C GLN A 117 12.76 -21.95 8.62
N ASP A 118 11.76 -22.47 7.90
CA ASP A 118 11.64 -23.91 7.70
C ASP A 118 12.85 -24.49 6.97
N PHE A 119 13.32 -23.79 5.94
CA PHE A 119 14.51 -24.23 5.22
C PHE A 119 15.76 -24.17 6.10
N ASP A 120 15.84 -23.18 6.98
CA ASP A 120 16.94 -23.12 7.93
C ASP A 120 16.96 -24.36 8.82
N ILE A 121 15.81 -24.72 9.35
CA ILE A 121 15.70 -25.86 10.24
C ILE A 121 16.05 -27.15 9.51
N LYS A 122 15.50 -27.31 8.31
CA LYS A 122 15.73 -28.53 7.51
C LYS A 122 17.12 -28.61 6.90
N GLY A 123 17.74 -27.47 6.71
CA GLY A 123 19.07 -27.39 6.12
C GLY A 123 20.21 -27.76 7.05
N ARG A 124 19.89 -28.01 8.32
CA ARG A 124 20.89 -28.46 9.29
C ARG A 124 21.05 -29.97 9.26
#